data_2f3a35f4fc992edc9d847bca7cd1cf4f
#
_entry.id   2f3a35f4fc992edc9d847bca7cd1cf4f
#
_cell.length_a   1.000
_cell.length_b   1.000
_cell.length_c   1.000
_cell.angle_alpha   90.00
_cell.angle_beta   90.00
_cell.angle_gamma   90.00
#
_symmetry.space_group_name_H-M   'P 1'
#
loop_
_entity.id
_entity.type
_entity.pdbx_description
1 polymer ?
#
loop_
_entity_poly.entity_id
_entity_poly.type
_entity_poly.pdbx_seq_one_letter_code
_entity_poly.pdbx_strand_id
1 'polypeptide(L)'
;PVNNKNQIIPMYTYPCYEWLDSIDWTDSKVFEFGTGYSTIWWQNKKADYYGVEDNGEWYHKIKEKSKIKYETDLKKYMKTIYDYDFKFDVIVIDGQVRFDCIKPALKKIKDNGMIIYDNSDWHKSSKEELDKTDLIPIHFHGFKTMHVDSTTTSCYIGRKFNKKANHIIPMGGTIREQHSTDKSIL
;
A
#
# COMPACT_ATOMS: atom_id res chain seq x y z
N PRO A 1 -7.62 12.26 -5.78
CA PRO A 1 -8.71 11.57 -5.11
C PRO A 1 -8.80 11.95 -3.64
N VAL A 2 -10.02 12.15 -3.15
CA VAL A 2 -10.30 12.53 -1.74
C VAL A 2 -11.50 11.73 -1.24
N ASN A 3 -11.55 11.49 0.07
CA ASN A 3 -12.72 10.92 0.74
C ASN A 3 -13.77 12.01 1.06
N ASN A 4 -14.86 11.62 1.71
CA ASN A 4 -15.93 12.53 2.13
C ASN A 4 -15.53 13.59 3.16
N LYS A 5 -14.31 13.50 3.72
CA LYS A 5 -13.70 14.48 4.64
C LYS A 5 -12.64 15.33 3.93
N ASN A 6 -12.60 15.35 2.58
CA ASN A 6 -11.59 16.02 1.77
C ASN A 6 -10.14 15.58 2.06
N GLN A 7 -9.93 14.40 2.63
CA GLN A 7 -8.60 13.84 2.84
C GLN A 7 -8.16 13.07 1.61
N ILE A 8 -6.91 13.24 1.21
CA ILE A 8 -6.31 12.51 0.10
C ILE A 8 -6.30 11.01 0.43
N ILE A 9 -6.74 10.20 -0.53
CA ILE A 9 -6.74 8.74 -0.46
C ILE A 9 -5.85 8.16 -1.58
N PRO A 10 -5.28 6.96 -1.38
CA PRO A 10 -4.47 6.30 -2.39
C PRO A 10 -5.32 5.85 -3.57
N MET A 11 -4.68 5.51 -4.68
CA MET A 11 -5.36 4.94 -5.86
C MET A 11 -5.47 3.41 -5.79
N TYR A 12 -5.46 2.83 -4.62
CA TYR A 12 -5.79 1.41 -4.40
C TYR A 12 -7.27 1.15 -4.64
N THR A 13 -7.65 -0.13 -4.82
CA THR A 13 -9.08 -0.48 -4.84
C THR A 13 -9.74 -0.07 -3.53
N TYR A 14 -11.03 0.33 -3.59
CA TYR A 14 -11.74 0.77 -2.38
C TYR A 14 -11.73 -0.28 -1.26
N PRO A 15 -11.94 -1.59 -1.51
CA PRO A 15 -11.84 -2.58 -0.45
C PRO A 15 -10.44 -2.66 0.18
N CYS A 16 -9.38 -2.51 -0.61
CA CYS A 16 -8.01 -2.47 -0.10
C CYS A 16 -7.77 -1.21 0.74
N TYR A 17 -8.18 -0.05 0.23
CA TYR A 17 -8.08 1.20 0.96
C TYR A 17 -8.79 1.14 2.31
N GLU A 18 -10.04 0.67 2.36
CA GLU A 18 -10.81 0.56 3.60
C GLU A 18 -10.14 -0.36 4.62
N TRP A 19 -9.62 -1.49 4.17
CA TRP A 19 -8.88 -2.40 5.02
C TRP A 19 -7.60 -1.77 5.56
N LEU A 20 -6.80 -1.14 4.71
CA LEU A 20 -5.57 -0.44 5.11
C LEU A 20 -5.86 0.74 6.04
N ASP A 21 -6.97 1.47 5.80
CA ASP A 21 -7.38 2.61 6.61
C ASP A 21 -7.81 2.20 8.02
N SER A 22 -8.25 0.94 8.19
CA SER A 22 -8.61 0.35 9.49
C SER A 22 -7.41 -0.01 10.38
N ILE A 23 -6.19 0.09 9.87
CA ILE A 23 -4.98 -0.34 10.58
C ILE A 23 -4.19 0.89 11.09
N ASP A 24 -3.60 0.75 12.26
CA ASP A 24 -2.68 1.75 12.81
C ASP A 24 -1.29 1.61 12.19
N TRP A 25 -0.89 2.61 11.42
CA TRP A 25 0.40 2.66 10.72
C TRP A 25 1.40 3.63 11.36
N THR A 26 1.07 4.18 12.51
CA THR A 26 1.96 5.11 13.23
C THR A 26 3.35 4.50 13.39
N ASP A 27 4.38 5.28 13.05
CA ASP A 27 5.80 4.92 13.08
C ASP A 27 6.21 3.70 12.21
N SER A 28 5.29 3.20 11.37
CA SER A 28 5.62 2.13 10.41
C SER A 28 6.54 2.65 9.32
N LYS A 29 7.62 1.92 9.04
CA LYS A 29 8.51 2.23 7.90
C LYS A 29 7.89 1.72 6.61
N VAL A 30 7.57 2.65 5.72
CA VAL A 30 6.96 2.36 4.41
C VAL A 30 7.92 2.72 3.30
N PHE A 31 8.13 1.83 2.34
CA PHE A 31 8.84 2.12 1.10
C PHE A 31 7.91 1.94 -0.10
N GLU A 32 7.94 2.86 -1.05
CA GLU A 32 7.13 2.78 -2.25
C GLU A 32 7.97 2.91 -3.52
N PHE A 33 7.80 1.96 -4.44
CA PHE A 33 8.24 2.05 -5.82
C PHE A 33 7.11 2.68 -6.64
N GLY A 34 7.31 3.91 -7.14
CA GLY A 34 6.29 4.72 -7.81
C GLY A 34 5.41 5.48 -6.82
N THR A 35 5.74 6.73 -6.60
CA THR A 35 5.11 7.57 -5.59
C THR A 35 3.92 8.35 -6.18
N GLY A 36 2.99 8.78 -5.32
CA GLY A 36 1.79 9.47 -5.78
C GLY A 36 0.90 9.96 -4.65
N TYR A 37 -0.41 9.86 -4.83
CA TYR A 37 -1.39 10.18 -3.79
C TYR A 37 -1.28 9.27 -2.56
N SER A 38 -0.84 8.02 -2.75
CA SER A 38 -0.52 7.07 -1.69
C SER A 38 0.52 7.63 -0.73
N THR A 39 1.56 8.31 -1.22
CA THR A 39 2.57 8.99 -0.41
C THR A 39 1.96 9.91 0.63
N ILE A 40 1.06 10.80 0.19
CA ILE A 40 0.40 11.78 1.07
C ILE A 40 -0.49 11.05 2.09
N TRP A 41 -1.17 10.01 1.66
CA TRP A 41 -2.01 9.21 2.54
C TRP A 41 -1.18 8.49 3.62
N TRP A 42 -0.06 7.84 3.27
CA TRP A 42 0.85 7.21 4.23
C TRP A 42 1.39 8.19 5.26
N GLN A 43 1.77 9.41 4.81
CA GLN A 43 2.22 10.47 5.71
C GLN A 43 1.11 10.92 6.67
N ASN A 44 -0.13 11.04 6.19
CA ASN A 44 -1.27 11.36 7.04
C ASN A 44 -1.57 10.26 8.07
N LYS A 45 -1.18 9.01 7.79
CA LYS A 45 -1.19 7.89 8.75
C LYS A 45 -0.01 7.90 9.71
N LYS A 46 0.83 8.94 9.69
CA LYS A 46 2.05 9.10 10.52
C LYS A 46 3.08 7.98 10.30
N ALA A 47 3.10 7.40 9.11
CA ALA A 47 4.12 6.45 8.72
C ALA A 47 5.46 7.17 8.45
N ASP A 48 6.57 6.52 8.76
CA ASP A 48 7.91 6.94 8.34
C ASP A 48 8.13 6.47 6.89
N TYR A 49 7.85 7.39 5.96
CA TYR A 49 7.70 7.09 4.54
C TYR A 49 8.97 7.35 3.74
N TYR A 50 9.28 6.42 2.85
CA TYR A 50 10.39 6.43 1.89
C TYR A 50 9.88 6.02 0.52
N GLY A 51 10.55 6.45 -0.57
CA GLY A 51 10.12 6.05 -1.89
C GLY A 51 11.12 6.37 -2.98
N VAL A 52 10.84 5.88 -4.17
CA VAL A 52 11.55 6.22 -5.42
C VAL A 52 10.54 6.54 -6.49
N GLU A 53 10.83 7.59 -7.28
CA GLU A 53 9.99 8.11 -8.34
C GLU A 53 10.80 8.36 -9.59
N ASP A 54 10.29 7.97 -10.76
CA ASP A 54 10.92 8.19 -12.06
C ASP A 54 10.26 9.33 -12.86
N ASN A 55 9.04 9.73 -12.48
CA ASN A 55 8.34 10.85 -13.08
C ASN A 55 8.71 12.17 -12.40
N GLY A 56 9.36 13.07 -13.14
CA GLY A 56 9.85 14.34 -12.62
C GLY A 56 8.75 15.26 -12.08
N GLU A 57 7.54 15.28 -12.69
CA GLU A 57 6.45 16.11 -12.22
C GLU A 57 5.96 15.65 -10.85
N TRP A 58 5.75 14.34 -10.66
CA TRP A 58 5.37 13.79 -9.37
C TRP A 58 6.43 13.99 -8.31
N TYR A 59 7.70 13.71 -8.65
CA TYR A 59 8.82 13.95 -7.75
C TYR A 59 8.86 15.40 -7.25
N HIS A 60 8.69 16.39 -8.15
CA HIS A 60 8.69 17.80 -7.77
C HIS A 60 7.45 18.20 -6.92
N LYS A 61 6.31 17.56 -7.14
CA LYS A 61 5.09 17.85 -6.36
C LYS A 61 5.18 17.38 -4.90
N ILE A 62 5.83 16.26 -4.64
CA ILE A 62 5.77 15.58 -3.32
C ILE A 62 7.10 15.48 -2.58
N LYS A 63 8.24 15.67 -3.22
CA LYS A 63 9.58 15.45 -2.66
C LYS A 63 9.87 16.16 -1.34
N GLU A 64 9.33 17.38 -1.14
CA GLU A 64 9.54 18.18 0.08
C GLU A 64 8.81 17.62 1.30
N LYS A 65 7.82 16.74 1.08
CA LYS A 65 6.99 16.14 2.13
C LYS A 65 7.47 14.76 2.55
N SER A 66 8.50 14.20 1.89
CA SER A 66 8.91 12.81 2.12
C SER A 66 10.37 12.55 1.73
N LYS A 67 10.89 11.41 2.13
CA LYS A 67 12.23 10.91 1.77
C LYS A 67 12.17 10.16 0.43
N ILE A 68 11.80 10.85 -0.64
CA ILE A 68 11.68 10.31 -1.99
C ILE A 68 12.95 10.57 -2.78
N LYS A 69 13.44 9.56 -3.47
CA LYS A 69 14.54 9.66 -4.41
C LYS A 69 14.01 9.76 -5.83
N TYR A 70 14.58 10.65 -6.62
CA TYR A 70 14.34 10.72 -8.06
C TYR A 70 15.35 9.85 -8.78
N GLU A 71 14.89 8.86 -9.56
CA GLU A 71 15.75 7.95 -10.29
C GLU A 71 15.07 7.47 -11.58
N THR A 72 15.64 7.83 -12.73
CA THR A 72 15.13 7.47 -14.06
C THR A 72 15.82 6.25 -14.68
N ASP A 73 16.99 5.86 -14.17
CA ASP A 73 17.63 4.59 -14.54
C ASP A 73 16.88 3.45 -13.82
N LEU A 74 16.11 2.66 -14.58
CA LEU A 74 15.28 1.60 -14.02
C LEU A 74 16.08 0.52 -13.26
N LYS A 75 17.34 0.28 -13.62
CA LYS A 75 18.22 -0.64 -12.88
C LYS A 75 18.65 -0.08 -11.52
N LYS A 76 18.79 1.24 -11.41
CA LYS A 76 19.04 1.91 -10.14
C LYS A 76 17.77 2.08 -9.35
N TYR A 77 16.66 2.44 -10.03
CA TYR A 77 15.33 2.59 -9.45
C TYR A 77 14.94 1.38 -8.57
N MET A 78 14.98 0.15 -9.13
CA MET A 78 14.63 -1.05 -8.37
C MET A 78 15.60 -1.36 -7.21
N LYS A 79 16.83 -0.81 -7.24
CA LYS A 79 17.85 -1.02 -6.20
C LYS A 79 17.85 0.04 -5.11
N THR A 80 17.12 1.15 -5.29
CA THR A 80 17.09 2.29 -4.35
C THR A 80 16.71 1.86 -2.94
N ILE A 81 15.88 0.83 -2.77
CA ILE A 81 15.50 0.27 -1.47
C ILE A 81 16.70 -0.28 -0.68
N TYR A 82 17.80 -0.64 -1.34
CA TYR A 82 19.02 -1.15 -0.70
C TYR A 82 19.89 -0.05 -0.07
N ASP A 83 19.61 1.23 -0.37
CA ASP A 83 20.33 2.36 0.25
C ASP A 83 19.99 2.55 1.73
N TYR A 84 19.02 1.81 2.22
CA TYR A 84 18.64 1.79 3.63
C TYR A 84 19.17 0.51 4.31
N ASP A 85 19.74 0.62 5.51
CA ASP A 85 20.32 -0.49 6.28
C ASP A 85 19.29 -1.28 7.11
N PHE A 86 18.03 -0.83 7.10
CA PHE A 86 16.90 -1.45 7.80
C PHE A 86 15.90 -2.12 6.86
N LYS A 87 14.99 -2.89 7.43
CA LYS A 87 13.84 -3.48 6.76
C LYS A 87 12.56 -2.65 7.00
N PHE A 88 11.61 -2.77 6.07
CA PHE A 88 10.37 -2.01 6.06
C PHE A 88 9.20 -2.82 6.62
N ASP A 89 8.22 -2.12 7.22
CA ASP A 89 6.95 -2.70 7.66
C ASP A 89 6.00 -2.90 6.48
N VAL A 90 6.06 -1.99 5.51
CA VAL A 90 5.27 -2.06 4.27
C VAL A 90 6.15 -1.70 3.08
N ILE A 91 6.03 -2.46 2.00
CA ILE A 91 6.62 -2.11 0.71
C ILE A 91 5.50 -2.09 -0.33
N VAL A 92 5.38 -0.96 -1.04
CA VAL A 92 4.40 -0.78 -2.11
C VAL A 92 5.10 -0.90 -3.46
N ILE A 93 4.52 -1.65 -4.37
CA ILE A 93 4.97 -1.81 -5.76
C ILE A 93 3.86 -1.30 -6.66
N ASP A 94 3.97 -0.03 -7.09
CA ASP A 94 2.97 0.66 -7.93
C ASP A 94 3.59 1.52 -9.03
N GLY A 95 4.90 1.41 -9.26
CA GLY A 95 5.64 2.20 -10.27
C GLY A 95 6.04 1.41 -11.49
N GLN A 96 7.24 1.68 -11.97
CA GLN A 96 7.87 1.02 -13.12
C GLN A 96 8.50 -0.32 -12.74
N VAL A 97 8.81 -1.13 -13.74
CA VAL A 97 9.53 -2.43 -13.63
C VAL A 97 9.07 -3.27 -12.43
N ARG A 98 7.76 -3.33 -12.21
CA ARG A 98 7.15 -3.93 -11.01
C ARG A 98 7.62 -5.35 -10.73
N PHE A 99 7.80 -6.17 -11.78
CA PHE A 99 8.31 -7.53 -11.64
C PHE A 99 9.72 -7.55 -11.02
N ASP A 100 10.60 -6.67 -11.49
CA ASP A 100 11.97 -6.61 -11.00
C ASP A 100 12.07 -6.03 -9.58
N CYS A 101 11.07 -5.27 -9.13
CA CYS A 101 10.98 -4.75 -7.77
C CYS A 101 10.61 -5.83 -6.73
N ILE A 102 10.06 -6.99 -7.14
CA ILE A 102 9.65 -8.07 -6.23
C ILE A 102 10.83 -8.59 -5.41
N LYS A 103 11.93 -8.97 -6.07
CA LYS A 103 13.10 -9.53 -5.38
C LYS A 103 13.74 -8.56 -4.37
N PRO A 104 13.94 -7.27 -4.68
CA PRO A 104 14.33 -6.26 -3.71
C PRO A 104 13.33 -6.15 -2.54
N ALA A 105 12.03 -6.11 -2.81
CA ALA A 105 11.01 -6.03 -1.80
C ALA A 105 11.05 -7.22 -0.82
N LEU A 106 11.11 -8.44 -1.34
CA LEU A 106 11.22 -9.66 -0.52
C LEU A 106 12.45 -9.69 0.39
N LYS A 107 13.56 -9.08 -0.05
CA LYS A 107 14.78 -8.98 0.78
C LYS A 107 14.68 -7.93 1.88
N LYS A 108 13.86 -6.90 1.67
CA LYS A 108 13.78 -5.72 2.53
C LYS A 108 12.50 -5.64 3.37
N ILE A 109 11.56 -6.56 3.16
CA ILE A 109 10.37 -6.66 4.02
C ILE A 109 10.72 -7.33 5.36
N LYS A 110 10.10 -6.88 6.47
CA LYS A 110 10.16 -7.56 7.76
C LYS A 110 9.33 -8.85 7.75
N ASP A 111 9.62 -9.79 8.63
CA ASP A 111 8.85 -11.04 8.80
C ASP A 111 7.38 -10.79 9.19
N ASN A 112 7.11 -9.68 9.87
CA ASN A 112 5.78 -9.20 10.22
C ASN A 112 5.29 -8.09 9.30
N GLY A 113 5.95 -7.86 8.18
CA GLY A 113 5.63 -6.80 7.23
C GLY A 113 4.63 -7.23 6.16
N MET A 114 4.40 -6.35 5.19
CA MET A 114 3.46 -6.56 4.10
C MET A 114 3.98 -5.95 2.80
N ILE A 115 3.78 -6.64 1.68
CA ILE A 115 3.98 -6.09 0.34
C ILE A 115 2.61 -5.79 -0.26
N ILE A 116 2.41 -4.55 -0.72
CA ILE A 116 1.24 -4.14 -1.50
C ILE A 116 1.65 -4.11 -2.96
N TYR A 117 0.88 -4.79 -3.82
CA TYR A 117 1.08 -4.81 -5.26
C TYR A 117 -0.19 -4.31 -5.95
N ASP A 118 -0.15 -3.09 -6.50
CA ASP A 118 -1.33 -2.54 -7.18
C ASP A 118 -1.45 -3.06 -8.62
N ASN A 119 -2.68 -3.16 -9.12
CA ASN A 119 -3.04 -3.72 -10.42
C ASN A 119 -2.47 -5.14 -10.65
N SER A 120 -2.54 -5.99 -9.65
CA SER A 120 -2.00 -7.36 -9.69
C SER A 120 -2.67 -8.24 -10.76
N ASP A 121 -3.90 -7.92 -11.14
CA ASP A 121 -4.64 -8.56 -12.24
C ASP A 121 -4.06 -8.24 -13.63
N TRP A 122 -3.35 -7.11 -13.77
CA TRP A 122 -2.68 -6.74 -15.03
C TRP A 122 -1.29 -7.39 -15.17
N HIS A 123 -0.69 -7.85 -14.09
CA HIS A 123 0.69 -8.31 -14.01
C HIS A 123 0.76 -9.78 -13.57
N LYS A 124 0.26 -10.69 -14.40
CA LYS A 124 0.15 -12.12 -14.10
C LYS A 124 1.46 -12.75 -13.61
N SER A 125 2.58 -12.52 -14.30
CA SER A 125 3.89 -13.08 -13.92
C SER A 125 4.35 -12.60 -12.54
N SER A 126 4.09 -11.33 -12.20
CA SER A 126 4.40 -10.78 -10.89
C SER A 126 3.58 -11.42 -9.78
N LYS A 127 2.28 -11.62 -10.05
CA LYS A 127 1.38 -12.31 -9.12
C LYS A 127 1.85 -13.75 -8.89
N GLU A 128 2.14 -14.49 -9.96
CA GLU A 128 2.64 -15.86 -9.87
C GLU A 128 3.97 -15.95 -9.10
N GLU A 129 4.84 -14.98 -9.21
CA GLU A 129 6.11 -14.93 -8.46
C GLU A 129 5.88 -14.68 -6.97
N LEU A 130 5.00 -13.77 -6.62
CA LEU A 130 4.63 -13.48 -5.23
C LEU A 130 3.85 -14.64 -4.59
N ASP A 131 2.98 -15.31 -5.34
CA ASP A 131 2.19 -16.45 -4.86
C ASP A 131 3.07 -17.69 -4.49
N LYS A 132 4.32 -17.77 -4.99
CA LYS A 132 5.28 -18.81 -4.61
C LYS A 132 5.95 -18.53 -3.26
N THR A 133 5.78 -17.34 -2.70
CA THR A 133 6.40 -16.96 -1.42
C THR A 133 5.65 -17.55 -0.23
N ASP A 134 6.25 -17.49 0.97
CA ASP A 134 5.58 -17.87 2.23
C ASP A 134 4.64 -16.77 2.78
N LEU A 135 4.47 -15.67 2.06
CA LEU A 135 3.55 -14.58 2.43
C LEU A 135 2.09 -15.04 2.21
N ILE A 136 1.19 -14.52 3.03
CA ILE A 136 -0.26 -14.78 2.91
C ILE A 136 -0.84 -13.79 1.90
N PRO A 137 -1.35 -14.23 0.73
CA PRO A 137 -1.97 -13.34 -0.24
C PRO A 137 -3.39 -12.98 0.16
N ILE A 138 -3.74 -11.70 0.07
CA ILE A 138 -5.11 -11.18 0.14
C ILE A 138 -5.32 -10.31 -1.10
N HIS A 139 -6.32 -10.65 -1.91
CA HIS A 139 -6.64 -9.96 -3.15
C HIS A 139 -7.91 -9.12 -2.98
N PHE A 140 -7.78 -7.81 -3.11
CA PHE A 140 -8.87 -6.88 -3.02
C PHE A 140 -9.29 -6.45 -4.43
N HIS A 141 -10.32 -7.09 -4.98
CA HIS A 141 -10.88 -6.73 -6.27
C HIS A 141 -12.00 -5.70 -6.11
N GLY A 142 -12.02 -4.68 -6.94
CA GLY A 142 -13.07 -3.66 -6.93
C GLY A 142 -12.72 -2.40 -7.70
N PHE A 143 -13.58 -1.41 -7.60
CA PHE A 143 -13.32 -0.09 -8.16
C PHE A 143 -12.25 0.65 -7.37
N LYS A 144 -11.57 1.58 -8.02
CA LYS A 144 -10.64 2.52 -7.40
C LYS A 144 -10.94 3.95 -7.82
N THR A 145 -10.36 4.91 -7.10
CA THR A 145 -10.54 6.33 -7.43
C THR A 145 -10.04 6.64 -8.83
N MET A 146 -10.74 7.56 -9.52
CA MET A 146 -10.38 8.09 -10.85
C MET A 146 -10.36 7.04 -11.99
N HIS A 147 -10.92 5.85 -11.77
CA HIS A 147 -11.06 4.81 -12.77
C HIS A 147 -12.52 4.36 -12.88
N VAL A 148 -12.92 4.02 -14.09
CA VAL A 148 -14.27 3.48 -14.38
C VAL A 148 -14.30 1.96 -14.34
N ASP A 149 -13.13 1.33 -14.42
CA ASP A 149 -12.97 -0.12 -14.42
C ASP A 149 -12.57 -0.63 -13.04
N SER A 150 -12.95 -1.87 -12.74
CA SER A 150 -12.45 -2.58 -11.57
C SER A 150 -11.05 -3.15 -11.83
N THR A 151 -10.28 -3.30 -10.78
CA THR A 151 -8.93 -3.88 -10.79
C THR A 151 -8.67 -4.60 -9.46
N THR A 152 -7.47 -5.11 -9.27
CA THR A 152 -7.09 -5.80 -8.02
C THR A 152 -5.85 -5.16 -7.41
N THR A 153 -5.96 -4.73 -6.16
CA THR A 153 -4.81 -4.44 -5.30
C THR A 153 -4.57 -5.65 -4.40
N SER A 154 -3.38 -6.23 -4.43
CA SER A 154 -3.02 -7.42 -3.63
C SER A 154 -2.09 -7.07 -2.50
N CYS A 155 -2.38 -7.59 -1.31
CA CYS A 155 -1.52 -7.52 -0.14
C CYS A 155 -0.95 -8.90 0.17
N TYR A 156 0.38 -8.98 0.27
CA TYR A 156 1.11 -10.19 0.65
C TYR A 156 1.67 -10.01 2.05
N ILE A 157 1.09 -10.69 3.01
CA ILE A 157 1.25 -10.42 4.44
C ILE A 157 2.20 -11.43 5.06
N GLY A 158 3.18 -10.96 5.83
CA GLY A 158 4.07 -11.79 6.63
C GLY A 158 3.30 -12.58 7.70
N ARG A 159 3.70 -13.82 7.95
CA ARG A 159 2.98 -14.71 8.89
C ARG A 159 2.98 -14.22 10.34
N LYS A 160 3.84 -13.28 10.68
CA LYS A 160 3.90 -12.63 12.01
C LYS A 160 3.24 -11.25 12.04
N PHE A 161 2.43 -10.92 11.06
CA PHE A 161 1.74 -9.63 10.99
C PHE A 161 0.86 -9.42 12.23
N ASN A 162 1.07 -8.30 12.93
CA ASN A 162 0.45 -8.03 14.24
C ASN A 162 0.06 -6.56 14.42
N LYS A 163 -0.22 -5.86 13.34
CA LYS A 163 -0.67 -4.45 13.44
C LYS A 163 -2.03 -4.37 14.13
N LYS A 164 -2.20 -3.31 14.94
CA LYS A 164 -3.48 -3.04 15.61
C LYS A 164 -4.50 -2.53 14.58
N ALA A 165 -5.73 -2.98 14.71
CA ALA A 165 -6.86 -2.46 13.95
C ALA A 165 -7.50 -1.27 14.68
N ASN A 166 -7.90 -0.26 13.92
CA ASN A 166 -8.76 0.81 14.36
C ASN A 166 -10.18 0.54 13.85
N HIS A 167 -11.18 0.96 14.60
CA HIS A 167 -12.55 0.89 14.11
C HIS A 167 -12.79 2.02 13.10
N ILE A 168 -13.22 1.68 11.90
CA ILE A 168 -13.64 2.66 10.89
C ILE A 168 -15.02 2.28 10.33
N ILE A 169 -15.73 3.29 9.86
CA ILE A 169 -16.96 3.08 9.09
C ILE A 169 -16.57 2.91 7.62
N PRO A 170 -16.94 1.79 6.96
CA PRO A 170 -16.64 1.56 5.55
C PRO A 170 -17.13 2.70 4.66
N MET A 171 -16.36 3.01 3.61
CA MET A 171 -16.75 4.00 2.62
C MET A 171 -17.93 3.47 1.79
N GLY A 172 -19.01 4.26 1.68
CA GLY A 172 -20.22 3.83 0.96
C GLY A 172 -21.03 2.75 1.67
N GLY A 173 -20.66 2.38 2.88
CA GLY A 173 -21.45 1.45 3.71
C GLY A 173 -22.79 2.03 4.09
N THR A 174 -23.84 1.20 4.08
CA THR A 174 -25.13 1.58 4.64
C THR A 174 -24.99 1.64 6.16
N ILE A 175 -25.26 2.81 6.75
CA ILE A 175 -25.39 2.91 8.20
C ILE A 175 -26.69 2.18 8.55
N ARG A 176 -26.57 0.94 9.00
CA ARG A 176 -27.69 0.25 9.64
C ARG A 176 -27.68 0.63 11.11
N GLU A 177 -28.85 0.94 11.65
CA GLU A 177 -29.01 1.08 13.09
C GLU A 177 -28.51 -0.20 13.76
N GLN A 178 -27.64 -0.03 14.76
CA GLN A 178 -27.25 -1.16 15.60
C GLN A 178 -28.49 -1.70 16.29
N HIS A 179 -28.88 -2.93 15.97
CA HIS A 179 -29.95 -3.58 16.68
C HIS A 179 -29.52 -3.77 18.14
N SER A 180 -30.34 -3.29 19.06
CA SER A 180 -30.12 -3.39 20.51
C SER A 180 -30.07 -4.85 21.04
N THR A 181 -30.36 -5.81 20.16
CA THR A 181 -30.29 -7.25 20.41
C THR A 181 -28.95 -7.89 20.23
N ASP A 182 -27.91 -7.12 19.78
CA ASP A 182 -26.56 -7.64 19.60
C ASP A 182 -25.75 -7.65 20.92
N LYS A 183 -26.41 -7.64 22.05
CA LYS A 183 -25.81 -7.79 23.37
C LYS A 183 -25.87 -9.24 23.79
N SER A 184 -24.70 -9.78 24.23
CA SER A 184 -24.67 -11.09 24.90
C SER A 184 -25.75 -11.16 25.99
N ILE A 185 -26.49 -12.26 26.00
CA ILE A 185 -27.53 -12.54 27.01
C ILE A 185 -26.89 -13.24 28.25
N LEU A 186 -25.57 -13.33 28.31
CA LEU A 186 -24.83 -13.91 29.45
C LEU A 186 -24.36 -12.81 30.40
#